data_ffdc0c77f94de2eb227a944a066a2f09
#
_entry.id   ffdc0c77f94de2eb227a944a066a2f09
#
_cell.length_a   1.000
_cell.length_b   1.000
_cell.length_c   1.000
_cell.angle_alpha   90.00
_cell.angle_beta   90.00
_cell.angle_gamma   90.00
#
_symmetry.space_group_name_H-M   'P 1'
#
loop_
_entity.id
_entity.type
_entity.pdbx_description
1 polymer ?
#
loop_
_entity_poly.entity_id
_entity_poly.type
_entity_poly.pdbx_seq_one_letter_code
_entity_poly.pdbx_strand_id
1 'polypeptide(L)'
;PQGGTGIVFPMRVASVRWFTPPTRPRPAPLFFGQERALRALEAAFLHRGHGYLVGPSGLGKRARLLAFLEGRAFPKEELVYLPLGEEAFPLLLPEGEGRALVEGVEALFAEFTPGLFREKGFLYAKNLVESRHEREAEALLQTLAQEAKAHGFALAEEEGGFTLTGQGPLPPELSAKLEETVLAYVEVRQRAQAEVAALRRSFAERLLQPRVEGLKARFPEAARYLDWLLESLLRAAALEEEVEGEALLPRLLVEGGTRVVYEPNPTPERLFGHLEYEVREGVLT
;
A
#
# COMPACT_ATOMS: atom_id res chain seq x y z
N PRO A 1 16.63 -47.30 48.82
CA PRO A 1 17.11 -48.59 48.46
C PRO A 1 16.42 -49.09 47.22
N GLN A 2 17.16 -49.53 46.30
CA GLN A 2 16.94 -50.21 45.03
C GLN A 2 17.47 -49.30 43.88
N GLY A 3 18.60 -49.47 43.52
CA GLY A 3 19.44 -50.29 42.74
C GLY A 3 18.97 -50.42 41.32
N GLY A 4 19.10 -49.30 40.49
CA GLY A 4 18.95 -49.41 39.05
C GLY A 4 20.22 -50.01 38.48
N THR A 5 20.22 -51.28 38.15
CA THR A 5 21.28 -51.97 37.41
C THR A 5 21.37 -51.39 36.01
N GLY A 6 22.27 -50.43 35.82
CA GLY A 6 22.70 -50.04 34.50
C GLY A 6 23.41 -51.23 33.86
N ILE A 7 22.87 -51.77 32.78
CA ILE A 7 23.56 -52.75 31.95
C ILE A 7 24.69 -52.03 31.25
N VAL A 8 25.87 -52.08 31.84
CA VAL A 8 27.10 -51.68 31.18
C VAL A 8 27.49 -52.86 30.28
N PHE A 9 27.26 -52.77 29.00
CA PHE A 9 27.90 -53.64 28.04
C PHE A 9 29.40 -53.33 28.02
N PRO A 10 30.26 -54.21 28.47
CA PRO A 10 31.67 -53.99 28.29
C PRO A 10 31.96 -54.12 26.80
N MET A 11 32.12 -53.01 26.14
CA MET A 11 32.70 -53.02 24.82
C MET A 11 34.15 -53.38 24.97
N ARG A 12 34.47 -54.68 24.77
CA ARG A 12 35.85 -55.13 24.64
C ARG A 12 36.38 -54.57 23.32
N VAL A 13 37.06 -53.46 23.39
CA VAL A 13 37.92 -53.03 22.29
C VAL A 13 39.09 -54.05 22.25
N ALA A 14 39.07 -54.94 21.29
CA ALA A 14 39.98 -56.07 21.22
C ALA A 14 41.45 -55.64 21.02
N SER A 15 41.74 -54.50 20.50
CA SER A 15 43.03 -53.79 20.56
C SER A 15 42.93 -52.36 20.05
N VAL A 16 43.56 -51.42 20.74
CA VAL A 16 43.71 -50.04 20.34
C VAL A 16 44.60 -49.88 19.08
N ARG A 17 45.34 -50.91 18.70
CA ARG A 17 46.26 -50.90 17.55
C ARG A 17 45.55 -50.86 16.19
N TRP A 18 44.24 -51.13 16.14
CA TRP A 18 43.46 -51.16 14.91
C TRP A 18 42.70 -49.85 14.68
N PHE A 19 42.72 -48.95 15.65
CA PHE A 19 42.08 -47.67 15.52
C PHE A 19 43.07 -46.63 15.03
N THR A 20 43.25 -46.53 13.74
CA THR A 20 43.85 -45.34 13.11
C THR A 20 42.74 -44.34 12.94
N PRO A 21 42.71 -43.25 13.72
CA PRO A 21 41.68 -42.24 13.49
C PRO A 21 41.85 -41.71 12.06
N PRO A 22 40.75 -41.57 11.32
CA PRO A 22 40.82 -41.01 9.98
C PRO A 22 41.44 -39.62 10.08
N THR A 23 42.44 -39.38 9.25
CA THR A 23 43.14 -38.08 9.17
C THR A 23 42.20 -36.91 8.86
N ARG A 24 40.99 -37.19 8.41
CA ARG A 24 39.89 -36.25 8.28
C ARG A 24 38.60 -36.93 8.76
N PRO A 25 37.96 -36.42 9.83
CA PRO A 25 36.69 -36.99 10.27
C PRO A 25 35.68 -36.82 9.12
N ARG A 26 35.13 -37.95 8.66
CA ARG A 26 33.98 -37.96 7.77
C ARG A 26 32.79 -37.47 8.60
N PRO A 27 31.99 -36.51 8.12
CA PRO A 27 30.78 -36.14 8.82
C PRO A 27 29.91 -37.39 8.94
N ALA A 28 29.56 -37.77 10.16
CA ALA A 28 28.64 -38.87 10.41
C ALA A 28 27.28 -38.49 9.81
N PRO A 29 26.54 -39.44 9.21
CA PRO A 29 25.20 -39.14 8.74
C PRO A 29 24.34 -38.69 9.93
N LEU A 30 23.75 -37.50 9.81
CA LEU A 30 22.98 -36.83 10.87
C LEU A 30 21.79 -37.65 11.37
N PHE A 31 21.26 -38.53 10.52
CA PHE A 31 20.16 -39.45 10.82
C PHE A 31 20.57 -40.87 10.56
N PHE A 32 21.11 -41.51 11.56
CA PHE A 32 21.41 -42.96 11.50
C PHE A 32 20.30 -43.75 12.21
N GLY A 33 19.66 -44.67 11.50
CA GLY A 33 18.63 -45.52 12.06
C GLY A 33 17.31 -44.85 12.40
N GLN A 34 17.02 -43.68 11.79
CA GLN A 34 15.82 -42.85 12.05
C GLN A 34 15.05 -42.54 10.75
N GLU A 35 15.05 -43.49 9.80
CA GLU A 35 14.49 -43.28 8.45
C GLU A 35 12.98 -42.95 8.49
N ARG A 36 12.27 -43.49 9.50
CA ARG A 36 10.84 -43.17 9.67
C ARG A 36 10.63 -41.74 10.11
N ALA A 37 11.43 -41.22 11.03
CA ALA A 37 11.36 -39.84 11.49
C ALA A 37 11.76 -38.87 10.37
N LEU A 38 12.79 -39.22 9.59
CA LEU A 38 13.23 -38.43 8.44
C LEU A 38 12.12 -38.31 7.38
N ARG A 39 11.49 -39.44 7.01
CA ARG A 39 10.36 -39.42 6.05
C ARG A 39 9.18 -38.58 6.55
N ALA A 40 8.90 -38.66 7.86
CA ALA A 40 7.83 -37.83 8.45
C ALA A 40 8.18 -36.33 8.41
N LEU A 41 9.43 -35.94 8.66
CA LEU A 41 9.91 -34.57 8.52
C LEU A 41 9.86 -34.08 7.06
N GLU A 42 10.25 -34.96 6.12
CA GLU A 42 10.16 -34.64 4.69
C GLU A 42 8.73 -34.42 4.24
N ALA A 43 7.80 -35.27 4.67
CA ALA A 43 6.39 -35.11 4.37
C ALA A 43 5.84 -33.80 4.96
N ALA A 44 6.15 -33.52 6.25
CA ALA A 44 5.73 -32.26 6.88
C ALA A 44 6.30 -31.02 6.15
N PHE A 45 7.55 -31.10 5.73
CA PHE A 45 8.20 -30.03 4.98
C PHE A 45 7.57 -29.80 3.60
N LEU A 46 7.38 -30.87 2.82
CA LEU A 46 6.80 -30.80 1.47
C LEU A 46 5.36 -30.28 1.46
N HIS A 47 4.59 -30.66 2.48
CA HIS A 47 3.18 -30.26 2.61
C HIS A 47 2.99 -28.97 3.46
N ARG A 48 4.07 -28.26 3.80
CA ARG A 48 4.03 -27.08 4.68
C ARG A 48 3.27 -27.36 6.00
N GLY A 49 3.38 -28.57 6.51
CA GLY A 49 2.69 -29.04 7.70
C GLY A 49 3.50 -28.80 8.97
N HIS A 50 2.86 -29.06 10.11
CA HIS A 50 3.49 -28.97 11.42
C HIS A 50 4.12 -30.31 11.80
N GLY A 51 5.32 -30.27 12.41
CA GLY A 51 6.01 -31.43 12.93
C GLY A 51 6.20 -31.36 14.44
N TYR A 52 5.92 -32.42 15.15
CA TYR A 52 6.18 -32.55 16.58
C TYR A 52 7.16 -33.73 16.85
N LEU A 53 8.35 -33.40 17.38
CA LEU A 53 9.39 -34.38 17.66
C LEU A 53 9.41 -34.74 19.14
N VAL A 54 9.09 -35.98 19.43
CA VAL A 54 9.09 -36.58 20.79
C VAL A 54 10.23 -37.54 20.95
N GLY A 55 10.82 -37.54 22.12
CA GLY A 55 11.86 -38.54 22.50
C GLY A 55 12.67 -38.06 23.70
N PRO A 56 13.47 -38.94 24.32
CA PRO A 56 14.33 -38.65 25.46
C PRO A 56 15.26 -37.46 25.21
N SER A 57 15.64 -36.78 26.29
CA SER A 57 16.66 -35.72 26.23
C SER A 57 18.01 -36.29 25.79
N GLY A 58 18.86 -35.48 25.18
CA GLY A 58 20.22 -35.89 24.77
C GLY A 58 20.32 -36.60 23.43
N LEU A 59 19.21 -36.96 22.76
CA LEU A 59 19.24 -37.63 21.45
C LEU A 59 19.65 -36.72 20.28
N GLY A 60 19.98 -35.45 20.54
CA GLY A 60 20.38 -34.54 19.51
C GLY A 60 19.24 -34.09 18.55
N LYS A 61 17.98 -34.24 18.96
CA LYS A 61 16.81 -33.91 18.15
C LYS A 61 16.89 -32.50 17.52
N ARG A 62 17.22 -31.50 18.32
CA ARG A 62 17.39 -30.12 17.88
C ARG A 62 18.47 -29.96 16.82
N ALA A 63 19.69 -30.46 17.10
CA ALA A 63 20.82 -30.33 16.17
C ALA A 63 20.52 -31.02 14.84
N ARG A 64 19.86 -32.18 14.89
CA ARG A 64 19.47 -32.95 13.70
C ARG A 64 18.37 -32.26 12.90
N LEU A 65 17.38 -31.63 13.58
CA LEU A 65 16.33 -30.88 12.92
C LEU A 65 16.90 -29.63 12.22
N LEU A 66 17.75 -28.88 12.92
CA LEU A 66 18.40 -27.69 12.33
C LEU A 66 19.22 -28.07 11.10
N ALA A 67 20.05 -29.11 11.19
CA ALA A 67 20.83 -29.57 10.05
C ALA A 67 19.97 -30.12 8.89
N PHE A 68 18.82 -30.74 9.19
CA PHE A 68 17.84 -31.13 8.17
C PHE A 68 17.26 -29.90 7.44
N LEU A 69 16.94 -28.85 8.17
CA LEU A 69 16.36 -27.62 7.62
C LEU A 69 17.40 -26.77 6.88
N GLU A 70 18.61 -26.62 7.42
CA GLU A 70 19.72 -25.87 6.80
C GLU A 70 20.15 -26.44 5.45
N GLY A 71 20.04 -27.76 5.28
CA GLY A 71 20.36 -28.44 4.01
C GLY A 71 19.28 -28.33 2.94
N ARG A 72 18.18 -27.63 3.19
CA ARG A 72 17.05 -27.54 2.28
C ARG A 72 16.84 -26.13 1.76
N ALA A 73 16.52 -26.04 0.47
CA ALA A 73 16.08 -24.78 -0.12
C ALA A 73 14.61 -24.56 0.26
N PHE A 74 14.34 -23.52 1.01
CA PHE A 74 12.99 -23.04 1.23
C PHE A 74 12.60 -22.13 0.05
N PRO A 75 11.33 -22.17 -0.40
CA PRO A 75 10.85 -21.15 -1.31
C PRO A 75 11.02 -19.80 -0.61
N LYS A 76 11.69 -18.91 -1.29
CA LYS A 76 11.88 -17.55 -0.83
C LYS A 76 10.62 -16.76 -1.19
N GLU A 77 9.94 -16.26 -0.19
CA GLU A 77 8.72 -15.48 -0.34
C GLU A 77 8.91 -14.14 0.38
N GLU A 78 8.37 -13.12 -0.20
CA GLU A 78 8.30 -11.77 0.38
C GLU A 78 6.88 -11.49 0.83
N LEU A 79 6.73 -10.93 2.02
CA LEU A 79 5.45 -10.53 2.57
C LEU A 79 5.27 -9.03 2.39
N VAL A 80 4.25 -8.66 1.65
CA VAL A 80 3.86 -7.26 1.43
C VAL A 80 2.49 -7.02 2.04
N TYR A 81 2.34 -5.95 2.82
CA TYR A 81 1.05 -5.47 3.26
C TYR A 81 0.55 -4.39 2.32
N LEU A 82 -0.67 -4.59 1.82
CA LEU A 82 -1.35 -3.70 0.89
C LEU A 82 -2.45 -2.96 1.64
N PRO A 83 -2.35 -1.63 1.82
CA PRO A 83 -3.41 -0.85 2.44
C PRO A 83 -4.63 -0.77 1.51
N LEU A 84 -5.84 -0.81 2.10
CA LEU A 84 -7.10 -0.68 1.39
C LEU A 84 -8.11 0.07 2.26
N GLY A 85 -8.01 1.38 2.29
CA GLY A 85 -8.75 2.21 3.23
C GLY A 85 -8.25 2.01 4.66
N GLU A 86 -9.17 1.67 5.57
CA GLU A 86 -8.85 1.37 6.97
C GLU A 86 -8.33 -0.07 7.17
N GLU A 87 -8.40 -0.90 6.15
CA GLU A 87 -7.96 -2.28 6.19
C GLU A 87 -6.60 -2.42 5.49
N ALA A 88 -5.85 -3.45 5.87
CA ALA A 88 -4.67 -3.89 5.15
C ALA A 88 -4.67 -5.40 5.02
N PHE A 89 -4.25 -5.92 3.88
CA PHE A 89 -4.17 -7.36 3.70
C PHE A 89 -2.76 -7.80 3.28
N PRO A 90 -2.33 -8.97 3.79
CA PRO A 90 -1.02 -9.53 3.46
C PRO A 90 -1.06 -10.18 2.08
N LEU A 91 0.00 -9.96 1.31
CA LEU A 91 0.25 -10.64 0.04
C LEU A 91 1.61 -11.30 0.09
N LEU A 92 1.66 -12.61 -0.18
CA LEU A 92 2.90 -13.38 -0.31
C LEU A 92 3.27 -13.44 -1.80
N LEU A 93 4.47 -12.98 -2.10
CA LEU A 93 5.03 -12.95 -3.44
C LEU A 93 6.38 -13.68 -3.47
N PRO A 94 6.80 -14.23 -4.62
CA PRO A 94 8.15 -14.76 -4.79
C PRO A 94 9.24 -13.72 -4.47
N GLU A 95 10.45 -14.19 -4.15
CA GLU A 95 11.62 -13.33 -3.88
C GLU A 95 11.85 -12.31 -5.00
N GLY A 96 11.95 -11.05 -4.62
CA GLY A 96 12.15 -9.91 -5.53
C GLY A 96 10.85 -9.33 -6.09
N GLU A 97 9.75 -10.09 -6.12
CA GLU A 97 8.46 -9.61 -6.66
C GLU A 97 7.74 -8.66 -5.69
N GLY A 98 7.86 -8.89 -4.38
CA GLY A 98 7.31 -7.98 -3.37
C GLY A 98 7.99 -6.60 -3.42
N ARG A 99 9.32 -6.59 -3.49
CA ARG A 99 10.08 -5.36 -3.69
C ARG A 99 9.72 -4.67 -5.00
N ALA A 100 9.60 -5.42 -6.10
CA ALA A 100 9.23 -4.88 -7.39
C ALA A 100 7.82 -4.26 -7.41
N LEU A 101 6.88 -4.82 -6.65
CA LEU A 101 5.55 -4.23 -6.47
C LEU A 101 5.64 -2.89 -5.71
N VAL A 102 6.39 -2.85 -4.59
CA VAL A 102 6.58 -1.61 -3.81
C VAL A 102 7.22 -0.53 -4.67
N GLU A 103 8.35 -0.82 -5.33
CA GLU A 103 9.04 0.12 -6.22
C GLU A 103 8.15 0.60 -7.38
N GLY A 104 7.34 -0.30 -7.94
CA GLY A 104 6.38 0.04 -9.00
C GLY A 104 5.31 1.02 -8.53
N VAL A 105 4.81 0.85 -7.31
CA VAL A 105 3.84 1.78 -6.70
C VAL A 105 4.51 3.10 -6.32
N GLU A 106 5.69 3.08 -5.73
CA GLU A 106 6.47 4.29 -5.44
C GLU A 106 6.73 5.13 -6.70
N ALA A 107 7.00 4.47 -7.83
CA ALA A 107 7.15 5.15 -9.11
C ALA A 107 5.87 5.84 -9.59
N LEU A 108 4.67 5.27 -9.31
CA LEU A 108 3.39 5.95 -9.59
C LEU A 108 3.26 7.24 -8.78
N PHE A 109 3.64 7.22 -7.50
CA PHE A 109 3.64 8.42 -6.65
C PHE A 109 4.65 9.46 -7.13
N ALA A 110 5.84 9.04 -7.56
CA ALA A 110 6.85 9.94 -8.09
C ALA A 110 6.38 10.68 -9.35
N GLU A 111 5.50 10.07 -10.14
CA GLU A 111 4.88 10.69 -11.31
C GLU A 111 3.66 11.54 -10.95
N PHE A 112 2.92 11.16 -9.89
CA PHE A 112 1.83 11.95 -9.34
C PHE A 112 2.36 13.12 -8.51
N THR A 113 3.05 14.05 -9.17
CA THR A 113 3.61 15.24 -8.53
C THR A 113 2.77 16.48 -8.87
N PRO A 114 2.86 17.55 -8.08
CA PRO A 114 2.28 18.86 -8.46
C PRO A 114 2.78 19.37 -9.81
N GLY A 115 3.92 18.87 -10.28
CA GLY A 115 4.48 19.15 -11.59
C GLY A 115 3.63 18.64 -12.76
N LEU A 116 2.85 17.56 -12.55
CA LEU A 116 1.95 16.99 -13.55
C LEU A 116 0.99 18.04 -14.13
N PHE A 117 0.44 18.89 -13.27
CA PHE A 117 -0.52 19.93 -13.66
C PHE A 117 0.15 21.22 -14.12
N ARG A 118 1.48 21.27 -14.23
CA ARG A 118 2.25 22.36 -14.82
C ARG A 118 2.61 22.13 -16.28
N GLU A 119 2.25 20.99 -16.84
CA GLU A 119 2.48 20.69 -18.24
C GLU A 119 1.70 21.66 -19.14
N LYS A 120 2.36 22.10 -20.22
CA LYS A 120 1.79 23.09 -21.16
C LYS A 120 0.42 22.67 -21.72
N GLY A 121 0.25 21.36 -22.01
CA GLY A 121 -1.01 20.83 -22.54
C GLY A 121 -2.16 20.95 -21.54
N PHE A 122 -1.91 20.65 -20.27
CA PHE A 122 -2.90 20.80 -19.22
C PHE A 122 -3.25 22.28 -18.98
N LEU A 123 -2.23 23.14 -18.83
CA LEU A 123 -2.42 24.58 -18.61
C LEU A 123 -3.21 25.22 -19.73
N TYR A 124 -2.92 24.85 -20.98
CA TYR A 124 -3.68 25.34 -22.14
C TYR A 124 -5.17 24.94 -22.07
N ALA A 125 -5.45 23.66 -21.80
CA ALA A 125 -6.82 23.17 -21.70
C ALA A 125 -7.56 23.79 -20.50
N LYS A 126 -6.90 23.94 -19.35
CA LYS A 126 -7.44 24.63 -18.18
C LYS A 126 -7.82 26.07 -18.51
N ASN A 127 -6.88 26.85 -19.09
CA ASN A 127 -7.13 28.25 -19.46
C ASN A 127 -8.29 28.37 -20.45
N LEU A 128 -8.43 27.43 -21.38
CA LEU A 128 -9.55 27.43 -22.33
C LEU A 128 -10.91 27.29 -21.60
N VAL A 129 -10.98 26.34 -20.65
CA VAL A 129 -12.18 26.14 -19.83
C VAL A 129 -12.50 27.41 -19.01
N GLU A 130 -11.50 27.87 -18.25
CA GLU A 130 -11.66 29.08 -17.41
C GLU A 130 -12.09 30.29 -18.22
N SER A 131 -11.42 30.58 -19.34
CA SER A 131 -11.75 31.75 -20.18
C SER A 131 -13.14 31.67 -20.80
N ARG A 132 -13.65 30.44 -21.10
CA ARG A 132 -15.00 30.25 -21.61
C ARG A 132 -16.04 30.63 -20.55
N HIS A 133 -15.90 30.14 -19.34
CA HIS A 133 -16.82 30.37 -18.25
C HIS A 133 -16.70 31.81 -17.71
N GLU A 134 -15.50 32.40 -17.76
CA GLU A 134 -15.27 33.78 -17.38
C GLU A 134 -16.04 34.73 -18.32
N ARG A 135 -15.99 34.52 -19.65
CA ARG A 135 -16.80 35.33 -20.61
C ARG A 135 -18.30 35.13 -20.36
N GLU A 136 -18.77 33.94 -20.04
CA GLU A 136 -20.17 33.67 -19.71
C GLU A 136 -20.58 34.48 -18.45
N ALA A 137 -19.77 34.41 -17.40
CA ALA A 137 -19.99 35.13 -16.17
C ALA A 137 -19.96 36.68 -16.36
N GLU A 138 -18.99 37.19 -17.11
CA GLU A 138 -18.90 38.60 -17.46
C GLU A 138 -20.13 39.07 -18.26
N ALA A 139 -20.63 38.29 -19.21
CA ALA A 139 -21.82 38.61 -19.99
C ALA A 139 -23.06 38.77 -19.11
N LEU A 140 -23.22 37.89 -18.10
CA LEU A 140 -24.30 37.99 -17.11
C LEU A 140 -24.24 39.32 -16.33
N LEU A 141 -23.04 39.64 -15.83
CA LEU A 141 -22.82 40.87 -15.06
C LEU A 141 -22.97 42.13 -15.92
N GLN A 142 -22.50 42.11 -17.18
CA GLN A 142 -22.68 43.23 -18.12
C GLN A 142 -24.15 43.49 -18.42
N THR A 143 -24.94 42.42 -18.60
CA THR A 143 -26.39 42.52 -18.83
C THR A 143 -27.06 43.20 -17.63
N LEU A 144 -26.77 42.70 -16.41
CA LEU A 144 -27.30 43.27 -15.17
C LEU A 144 -26.85 44.78 -15.00
N ALA A 145 -25.58 45.06 -15.28
CA ALA A 145 -25.06 46.43 -15.16
C ALA A 145 -25.75 47.40 -16.13
N GLN A 146 -26.09 46.96 -17.36
CA GLN A 146 -26.85 47.76 -18.32
C GLN A 146 -28.27 48.04 -17.86
N GLU A 147 -28.97 47.01 -17.37
CA GLU A 147 -30.33 47.15 -16.81
C GLU A 147 -30.33 48.06 -15.57
N ALA A 148 -29.36 47.89 -14.64
CA ALA A 148 -29.21 48.69 -13.46
C ALA A 148 -29.00 50.16 -13.84
N LYS A 149 -28.14 50.43 -14.82
CA LYS A 149 -27.87 51.80 -15.33
C LYS A 149 -29.10 52.45 -15.91
N ALA A 150 -29.97 51.73 -16.60
CA ALA A 150 -31.23 52.25 -17.12
C ALA A 150 -32.19 52.74 -16.01
N HIS A 151 -32.07 52.18 -14.79
CA HIS A 151 -32.81 52.59 -13.59
C HIS A 151 -32.05 53.54 -12.67
N GLY A 152 -30.86 54.02 -13.07
CA GLY A 152 -30.06 54.95 -12.27
C GLY A 152 -29.23 54.30 -11.17
N PHE A 153 -29.01 52.96 -11.25
CA PHE A 153 -28.18 52.21 -10.34
C PHE A 153 -26.88 51.76 -11.01
N ALA A 154 -25.85 51.54 -10.21
CA ALA A 154 -24.59 50.95 -10.64
C ALA A 154 -24.36 49.62 -9.94
N LEU A 155 -23.86 48.64 -10.68
CA LEU A 155 -23.41 47.38 -10.12
C LEU A 155 -22.06 47.58 -9.44
N ALA A 156 -21.96 47.18 -8.17
CA ALA A 156 -20.72 47.22 -7.41
C ALA A 156 -20.40 45.79 -6.92
N GLU A 157 -19.11 45.41 -6.93
CA GLU A 157 -18.60 44.18 -6.35
C GLU A 157 -18.15 44.50 -4.92
N GLU A 158 -18.64 43.72 -3.95
CA GLU A 158 -18.28 43.79 -2.54
C GLU A 158 -17.75 42.47 -2.03
N GLU A 159 -17.13 42.47 -0.84
CA GLU A 159 -16.66 41.24 -0.20
C GLU A 159 -17.85 40.26 0.00
N GLY A 160 -17.92 39.23 -0.88
CA GLY A 160 -18.92 38.18 -0.83
C GLY A 160 -20.03 38.23 -1.87
N GLY A 161 -20.08 39.22 -2.80
CA GLY A 161 -21.07 39.26 -3.85
C GLY A 161 -21.17 40.53 -4.63
N PHE A 162 -22.36 40.75 -5.20
CA PHE A 162 -22.66 41.93 -6.01
C PHE A 162 -23.80 42.72 -5.36
N THR A 163 -23.68 44.05 -5.37
CA THR A 163 -24.72 44.97 -4.88
C THR A 163 -25.05 46.02 -5.94
N LEU A 164 -26.25 46.59 -5.84
CA LEU A 164 -26.68 47.70 -6.68
C LEU A 164 -26.73 48.99 -5.85
N THR A 165 -25.90 49.95 -6.22
CA THR A 165 -25.79 51.25 -5.56
C THR A 165 -26.42 52.33 -6.43
N GLY A 166 -27.31 53.15 -5.84
CA GLY A 166 -28.01 54.23 -6.58
C GLY A 166 -28.78 55.15 -5.66
N GLN A 167 -29.48 56.12 -6.23
CA GLN A 167 -30.33 57.08 -5.47
C GLN A 167 -31.79 56.60 -5.44
N GLY A 168 -32.29 56.31 -4.22
CA GLY A 168 -33.68 55.94 -4.01
C GLY A 168 -33.86 54.44 -3.69
N PRO A 169 -35.10 54.00 -3.46
CA PRO A 169 -35.39 52.61 -3.17
C PRO A 169 -35.14 51.72 -4.41
N LEU A 170 -34.55 50.54 -4.20
CA LEU A 170 -34.31 49.59 -5.28
C LEU A 170 -35.65 49.08 -5.83
N PRO A 171 -35.90 49.16 -7.15
CA PRO A 171 -37.09 48.61 -7.75
C PRO A 171 -37.19 47.08 -7.54
N PRO A 172 -38.35 46.50 -7.19
CA PRO A 172 -38.53 45.07 -6.96
C PRO A 172 -38.08 44.19 -8.14
N GLU A 173 -38.32 44.67 -9.35
CA GLU A 173 -37.94 43.97 -10.58
C GLU A 173 -36.39 43.88 -10.71
N LEU A 174 -35.68 44.96 -10.35
CA LEU A 174 -34.22 45.02 -10.40
C LEU A 174 -33.61 44.18 -9.26
N SER A 175 -34.26 44.13 -8.09
CA SER A 175 -33.85 43.25 -6.99
C SER A 175 -33.98 41.76 -7.39
N ALA A 176 -35.10 41.34 -7.98
CA ALA A 176 -35.29 40.02 -8.48
C ALA A 176 -34.26 39.64 -9.57
N LYS A 177 -33.95 40.59 -10.45
CA LYS A 177 -32.95 40.37 -11.51
C LYS A 177 -31.53 40.23 -10.95
N LEU A 178 -31.19 41.00 -9.91
CA LEU A 178 -29.91 40.81 -9.19
C LEU A 178 -29.82 39.41 -8.62
N GLU A 179 -30.85 38.93 -7.91
CA GLU A 179 -30.86 37.58 -7.31
C GLU A 179 -30.73 36.51 -8.39
N GLU A 180 -31.51 36.59 -9.49
CA GLU A 180 -31.41 35.66 -10.61
C GLU A 180 -29.99 35.62 -11.22
N THR A 181 -29.39 36.82 -11.43
CA THR A 181 -28.06 36.96 -12.03
C THR A 181 -26.98 36.41 -11.09
N VAL A 182 -27.07 36.65 -9.79
CA VAL A 182 -26.14 36.11 -8.79
C VAL A 182 -26.21 34.61 -8.76
N LEU A 183 -27.42 34.02 -8.78
CA LEU A 183 -27.56 32.55 -8.85
C LEU A 183 -26.93 31.99 -10.14
N ALA A 184 -27.24 32.59 -11.29
CA ALA A 184 -26.65 32.17 -12.58
C ALA A 184 -25.11 32.28 -12.58
N TYR A 185 -24.58 33.35 -12.01
CA TYR A 185 -23.14 33.58 -11.86
C TYR A 185 -22.48 32.47 -11.01
N VAL A 186 -23.09 32.14 -9.87
CA VAL A 186 -22.62 31.06 -8.99
C VAL A 186 -22.65 29.71 -9.74
N GLU A 187 -23.72 29.42 -10.48
CA GLU A 187 -23.82 28.20 -11.29
C GLU A 187 -22.71 28.13 -12.37
N VAL A 188 -22.40 29.23 -13.05
CA VAL A 188 -21.29 29.29 -14.02
C VAL A 188 -19.97 28.97 -13.34
N ARG A 189 -19.71 29.55 -12.17
CA ARG A 189 -18.49 29.33 -11.40
C ARG A 189 -18.37 27.87 -10.93
N GLN A 190 -19.47 27.25 -10.46
CA GLN A 190 -19.50 25.85 -10.06
C GLN A 190 -19.25 24.91 -11.25
N ARG A 191 -19.85 25.20 -12.43
CA ARG A 191 -19.59 24.46 -13.66
C ARG A 191 -18.12 24.54 -14.07
N ALA A 192 -17.52 25.73 -13.99
CA ALA A 192 -16.10 25.93 -14.30
C ALA A 192 -15.21 25.06 -13.40
N GLN A 193 -15.47 25.08 -12.09
CA GLN A 193 -14.73 24.26 -11.12
C GLN A 193 -14.88 22.76 -11.40
N ALA A 194 -16.11 22.31 -11.66
CA ALA A 194 -16.37 20.91 -11.98
C ALA A 194 -15.67 20.45 -13.27
N GLU A 195 -15.64 21.28 -14.31
CA GLU A 195 -14.95 20.95 -15.56
C GLU A 195 -13.42 20.95 -15.38
N VAL A 196 -12.86 21.85 -14.61
CA VAL A 196 -11.42 21.84 -14.28
C VAL A 196 -11.07 20.60 -13.45
N ALA A 197 -11.89 20.21 -12.49
CA ALA A 197 -11.73 18.99 -11.70
C ALA A 197 -11.77 17.74 -12.59
N ALA A 198 -12.73 17.67 -13.51
CA ALA A 198 -12.83 16.59 -14.49
C ALA A 198 -11.62 16.54 -15.44
N LEU A 199 -11.11 17.70 -15.84
CA LEU A 199 -9.91 17.81 -16.67
C LEU A 199 -8.67 17.28 -15.94
N ARG A 200 -8.50 17.63 -14.65
CA ARG A 200 -7.40 17.11 -13.83
C ARG A 200 -7.48 15.59 -13.70
N ARG A 201 -8.67 15.08 -13.37
CA ARG A 201 -8.90 13.64 -13.27
C ARG A 201 -8.52 12.92 -14.57
N SER A 202 -9.03 13.39 -15.70
CA SER A 202 -8.78 12.75 -16.99
C SER A 202 -7.31 12.84 -17.43
N PHE A 203 -6.62 13.90 -17.03
CA PHE A 203 -5.19 14.06 -17.32
C PHE A 203 -4.34 13.11 -16.48
N ALA A 204 -4.62 12.99 -15.17
CA ALA A 204 -3.98 12.03 -14.29
C ALA A 204 -4.27 10.59 -14.72
N GLU A 205 -5.51 10.27 -15.09
CA GLU A 205 -5.93 8.93 -15.54
C GLU A 205 -5.12 8.47 -16.76
N ARG A 206 -5.00 9.32 -17.78
CA ARG A 206 -4.22 9.00 -19.00
C ARG A 206 -2.76 8.67 -18.71
N LEU A 207 -2.18 9.26 -17.66
CA LEU A 207 -0.81 8.98 -17.26
C LEU A 207 -0.70 7.72 -16.42
N LEU A 208 -1.55 7.58 -15.40
CA LEU A 208 -1.42 6.55 -14.37
C LEU A 208 -2.03 5.21 -14.79
N GLN A 209 -3.16 5.22 -15.51
CA GLN A 209 -3.87 3.99 -15.86
C GLN A 209 -3.02 2.96 -16.63
N PRO A 210 -2.25 3.32 -17.68
CA PRO A 210 -1.43 2.34 -18.38
C PRO A 210 -0.39 1.67 -17.48
N ARG A 211 0.13 2.39 -16.50
CA ARG A 211 1.10 1.88 -15.53
C ARG A 211 0.47 0.96 -14.50
N VAL A 212 -0.70 1.35 -13.99
CA VAL A 212 -1.49 0.52 -13.09
C VAL A 212 -1.88 -0.79 -13.78
N GLU A 213 -2.31 -0.73 -15.03
CA GLU A 213 -2.62 -1.95 -15.81
C GLU A 213 -1.37 -2.82 -16.01
N GLY A 214 -0.20 -2.22 -16.23
CA GLY A 214 1.07 -2.95 -16.28
C GLY A 214 1.39 -3.66 -14.96
N LEU A 215 1.18 -2.99 -13.82
CA LEU A 215 1.35 -3.60 -12.50
C LEU A 215 0.31 -4.70 -12.24
N LYS A 216 -0.96 -4.52 -12.61
CA LYS A 216 -2.02 -5.54 -12.49
C LYS A 216 -1.73 -6.77 -13.33
N ALA A 217 -1.18 -6.59 -14.52
CA ALA A 217 -0.78 -7.71 -15.38
C ALA A 217 0.36 -8.54 -14.77
N ARG A 218 1.27 -7.89 -14.03
CA ARG A 218 2.37 -8.55 -13.31
C ARG A 218 1.94 -9.13 -11.96
N PHE A 219 1.06 -8.42 -11.25
CA PHE A 219 0.62 -8.75 -9.88
C PHE A 219 -0.92 -8.83 -9.82
N PRO A 220 -1.53 -9.86 -10.42
CA PRO A 220 -2.98 -9.98 -10.48
C PRO A 220 -3.63 -10.08 -9.09
N GLU A 221 -2.92 -10.63 -8.09
CA GLU A 221 -3.37 -10.72 -6.71
C GLU A 221 -3.50 -9.35 -6.03
N ALA A 222 -2.73 -8.35 -6.49
CA ALA A 222 -2.77 -6.98 -6.00
C ALA A 222 -3.79 -6.11 -6.76
N ALA A 223 -4.54 -6.65 -7.74
CA ALA A 223 -5.39 -5.86 -8.63
C ALA A 223 -6.40 -4.99 -7.87
N ARG A 224 -7.05 -5.52 -6.85
CA ARG A 224 -8.02 -4.78 -6.02
C ARG A 224 -7.40 -3.57 -5.33
N TYR A 225 -6.19 -3.74 -4.79
CA TYR A 225 -5.44 -2.65 -4.19
C TYR A 225 -5.04 -1.60 -5.25
N LEU A 226 -4.53 -2.04 -6.40
CA LEU A 226 -4.09 -1.15 -7.47
C LEU A 226 -5.25 -0.33 -8.07
N ASP A 227 -6.45 -0.91 -8.19
CA ASP A 227 -7.65 -0.20 -8.60
C ASP A 227 -8.07 0.85 -7.56
N TRP A 228 -8.05 0.49 -6.28
CA TRP A 228 -8.34 1.41 -5.19
C TRP A 228 -7.32 2.55 -5.12
N LEU A 229 -6.04 2.25 -5.29
CA LEU A 229 -4.97 3.23 -5.32
C LEU A 229 -5.17 4.23 -6.47
N LEU A 230 -5.42 3.73 -7.69
CA LEU A 230 -5.70 4.57 -8.85
C LEU A 230 -6.86 5.52 -8.58
N GLU A 231 -7.99 5.01 -8.10
CA GLU A 231 -9.17 5.82 -7.80
C GLU A 231 -8.88 6.88 -6.72
N SER A 232 -8.09 6.54 -5.70
CA SER A 232 -7.66 7.48 -4.66
C SER A 232 -6.81 8.62 -5.23
N LEU A 233 -5.86 8.31 -6.10
CA LEU A 233 -5.02 9.30 -6.78
C LEU A 233 -5.84 10.18 -7.74
N LEU A 234 -6.77 9.60 -8.48
CA LEU A 234 -7.65 10.34 -9.39
C LEU A 234 -8.59 11.29 -8.65
N ARG A 235 -9.10 10.87 -7.49
CA ARG A 235 -9.91 11.74 -6.63
C ARG A 235 -9.09 12.90 -6.07
N ALA A 236 -7.90 12.64 -5.56
CA ALA A 236 -6.99 13.67 -5.08
C ALA A 236 -6.63 14.67 -6.19
N ALA A 237 -6.38 14.17 -7.41
CA ALA A 237 -6.14 15.02 -8.59
C ALA A 237 -7.32 15.98 -8.87
N ALA A 238 -8.55 15.48 -8.82
CA ALA A 238 -9.76 16.27 -9.06
C ALA A 238 -9.97 17.36 -8.00
N LEU A 239 -9.69 17.03 -6.72
CA LEU A 239 -9.92 17.93 -5.58
C LEU A 239 -8.74 18.83 -5.23
N GLU A 240 -7.60 18.70 -5.92
CA GLU A 240 -6.33 19.37 -5.57
C GLU A 240 -5.83 19.04 -4.16
N GLU A 241 -6.16 17.86 -3.68
CA GLU A 241 -5.72 17.39 -2.37
C GLU A 241 -4.29 16.85 -2.43
N GLU A 242 -3.50 17.13 -1.40
CA GLU A 242 -2.22 16.45 -1.21
C GLU A 242 -2.47 14.99 -0.80
N VAL A 243 -1.69 14.10 -1.41
CA VAL A 243 -1.79 12.68 -1.11
C VAL A 243 -0.76 12.31 -0.05
N GLU A 244 -1.24 11.88 1.11
CA GLU A 244 -0.38 11.30 2.13
C GLU A 244 0.09 9.90 1.68
N GLY A 245 1.28 9.85 1.08
CA GLY A 245 1.86 8.62 0.52
C GLY A 245 1.94 7.48 1.54
N GLU A 246 2.26 7.78 2.80
CA GLU A 246 2.41 6.75 3.84
C GLU A 246 1.16 5.90 4.06
N ALA A 247 -0.03 6.47 3.90
CA ALA A 247 -1.30 5.76 4.05
C ALA A 247 -1.66 4.87 2.84
N LEU A 248 -1.07 5.14 1.68
CA LEU A 248 -1.40 4.47 0.43
C LEU A 248 -0.31 3.50 -0.05
N LEU A 249 0.94 3.67 0.41
CA LEU A 249 2.07 2.85 -0.03
C LEU A 249 2.04 1.45 0.56
N PRO A 250 2.35 0.42 -0.24
CA PRO A 250 2.51 -0.94 0.25
C PRO A 250 3.77 -1.03 1.13
N ARG A 251 3.72 -1.89 2.14
CA ARG A 251 4.84 -2.09 3.06
C ARG A 251 5.43 -3.49 2.89
N LEU A 252 6.70 -3.56 2.52
CA LEU A 252 7.46 -4.81 2.50
C LEU A 252 7.90 -5.14 3.92
N LEU A 253 7.34 -6.22 4.51
CA LEU A 253 7.63 -6.63 5.89
C LEU A 253 8.71 -7.71 5.98
N VAL A 254 8.78 -8.58 4.99
CA VAL A 254 9.75 -9.68 4.94
C VAL A 254 10.44 -9.67 3.61
N GLU A 255 11.73 -9.39 3.65
CA GLU A 255 12.62 -9.50 2.49
C GLU A 255 13.23 -10.89 2.41
N GLY A 256 13.04 -11.52 1.27
CA GLY A 256 13.84 -12.61 0.75
C GLY A 256 14.26 -13.74 1.70
N GLY A 257 13.50 -14.82 1.67
CA GLY A 257 13.94 -16.12 2.14
C GLY A 257 13.46 -16.51 3.53
N THR A 258 12.89 -17.68 3.59
CA THR A 258 12.52 -18.32 4.85
C THR A 258 13.78 -18.59 5.66
N ARG A 259 13.93 -17.92 6.78
CA ARG A 259 14.99 -18.21 7.76
C ARG A 259 14.53 -19.33 8.67
N VAL A 260 15.44 -20.25 8.98
CA VAL A 260 15.23 -21.18 10.08
C VAL A 260 15.41 -20.40 11.38
N VAL A 261 14.30 -20.12 12.05
CA VAL A 261 14.29 -19.42 13.33
C VAL A 261 14.14 -20.46 14.44
N TYR A 262 15.07 -20.47 15.38
CA TYR A 262 14.97 -21.26 16.59
C TYR A 262 14.49 -20.36 17.74
N GLU A 263 13.28 -20.63 18.21
CA GLU A 263 12.72 -19.96 19.39
C GLU A 263 12.72 -20.93 20.59
N PRO A 264 13.60 -20.71 21.58
CA PRO A 264 13.71 -21.60 22.75
C PRO A 264 12.53 -21.45 23.74
N ASN A 265 11.84 -20.33 23.69
CA ASN A 265 10.80 -19.96 24.63
C ASN A 265 9.60 -19.36 23.86
N PRO A 266 8.85 -20.19 23.14
CA PRO A 266 7.80 -19.73 22.27
C PRO A 266 6.65 -19.08 23.06
N THR A 267 6.42 -17.81 22.83
CA THR A 267 5.21 -17.09 23.26
C THR A 267 4.40 -16.71 22.01
N PRO A 268 3.11 -16.39 22.12
CA PRO A 268 2.32 -15.94 20.99
C PRO A 268 2.97 -14.76 20.26
N GLU A 269 3.50 -13.78 20.99
CA GLU A 269 4.14 -12.59 20.45
C GLU A 269 5.43 -12.95 19.67
N ARG A 270 6.20 -13.92 20.15
CA ARG A 270 7.43 -14.38 19.48
C ARG A 270 7.18 -15.28 18.28
N LEU A 271 6.04 -15.98 18.25
CA LEU A 271 5.66 -16.88 17.16
C LEU A 271 4.93 -16.16 16.04
N PHE A 272 4.06 -15.21 16.40
CA PHE A 272 3.18 -14.53 15.46
C PHE A 272 3.52 -13.04 15.30
N GLY A 273 4.47 -12.54 16.09
CA GLY A 273 4.74 -11.13 16.21
C GLY A 273 3.66 -10.40 17.00
N HIS A 274 3.87 -9.14 17.25
CA HIS A 274 2.82 -8.21 17.68
C HIS A 274 2.96 -6.93 16.88
N LEU A 275 1.84 -6.32 16.62
CA LEU A 275 1.79 -5.00 16.02
C LEU A 275 1.71 -3.99 17.16
N GLU A 276 2.77 -3.21 17.35
CA GLU A 276 2.69 -2.00 18.14
C GLU A 276 2.09 -0.92 17.25
N TYR A 277 0.99 -0.35 17.69
CA TYR A 277 0.37 0.77 17.02
C TYR A 277 0.20 1.92 18.01
N GLU A 278 0.52 3.10 17.55
CA GLU A 278 0.17 4.34 18.25
C GLU A 278 -1.08 4.93 17.60
N VAL A 279 -1.99 5.39 18.45
CA VAL A 279 -3.12 6.20 17.99
C VAL A 279 -2.69 7.66 18.11
N ARG A 280 -2.34 8.27 16.97
CA ARG A 280 -2.09 9.73 16.91
C ARG A 280 -3.28 10.37 16.21
N GLU A 281 -3.93 11.29 16.90
CA GLU A 281 -5.08 12.07 16.39
C GLU A 281 -6.23 11.21 15.80
N GLY A 282 -6.43 10.01 16.35
CA GLY A 282 -7.48 9.09 15.90
C GLY A 282 -7.10 8.20 14.70
N VAL A 283 -5.85 8.27 14.23
CA VAL A 283 -5.32 7.42 13.17
C VAL A 283 -4.37 6.39 13.77
N LEU A 284 -4.54 5.13 13.41
CA LEU A 284 -3.62 4.04 13.70
C LEU A 284 -2.35 4.20 12.83
N THR A 285 -1.21 4.44 13.46
CA THR A 285 0.11 4.52 12.80
C THR A 285 1.02 3.38 13.25
#